data_3c2fc6f2554cee8a030945b2267cb440
#
_entry.id   3c2fc6f2554cee8a030945b2267cb440
#
_cell.length_a   1.000
_cell.length_b   1.000
_cell.length_c   1.000
_cell.angle_alpha   90.00
_cell.angle_beta   90.00
_cell.angle_gamma   90.00
#
_symmetry.space_group_name_H-M   'P 1'
#
loop_
_entity.id
_entity.type
_entity.pdbx_description
1 polymer ?
#
loop_
_entity_poly.entity_id
_entity_poly.type
_entity_poly.pdbx_seq_one_letter_code
_entity_poly.pdbx_strand_id
1 'polypeptide(L)'
;MAYTEEELKKELESQEYQYGFTTDIDSETFPVGLNEDIVKAISKKKNEPEWMTQWRLEAYSSWKDMEEPNWHNVKYKKPDFQAISYFSAPKTNKYKSLDEVDPELIKTFNKLGISIEEQKKLAGVAVDIVMDSVSVATTFRETLAEKGIIFCSISEAIKDYPELVKKYIGKVIPRKDNYYAALNSAVFSDGSFCYIPKGVKCPMELSTYFRINQAGTGQFERTLVIADEGSYVSYLEAVSYTHLTLPTKRIV
;
A
#
# COMPACT_ATOMS: atom_id res chain seq x y z
N MET A 1 -6.99 16.90 -37.21
CA MET A 1 -5.52 17.05 -37.40
C MET A 1 -4.87 16.02 -36.49
N ALA A 2 -4.01 15.19 -37.03
CA ALA A 2 -3.25 14.24 -36.21
C ALA A 2 -2.04 14.97 -35.67
N TYR A 3 -1.82 14.94 -34.36
CA TYR A 3 -0.63 15.47 -33.72
C TYR A 3 0.60 14.70 -34.19
N THR A 4 1.70 15.42 -34.44
CA THR A 4 3.00 14.77 -34.67
C THR A 4 3.52 14.17 -33.37
N GLU A 5 4.42 13.20 -33.46
CA GLU A 5 5.01 12.54 -32.28
C GLU A 5 5.76 13.54 -31.37
N GLU A 6 6.34 14.60 -31.93
CA GLU A 6 7.01 15.69 -31.21
C GLU A 6 6.03 16.65 -30.52
N GLU A 7 4.89 16.94 -31.14
CA GLU A 7 3.83 17.77 -30.53
C GLU A 7 3.16 17.03 -29.36
N LEU A 8 2.87 15.74 -29.52
CA LEU A 8 2.36 14.88 -28.45
C LEU A 8 3.35 14.78 -27.28
N LYS A 9 4.63 14.66 -27.57
CA LYS A 9 5.67 14.61 -26.55
C LYS A 9 5.80 15.93 -25.80
N LYS A 10 5.72 17.05 -26.50
CA LYS A 10 5.77 18.40 -25.91
C LYS A 10 4.54 18.71 -25.07
N GLU A 11 3.37 18.24 -25.49
CA GLU A 11 2.12 18.42 -24.75
C GLU A 11 2.10 17.53 -23.49
N LEU A 12 2.62 16.30 -23.55
CA LEU A 12 2.80 15.41 -22.41
C LEU A 12 3.85 15.91 -21.42
N GLU A 13 4.94 16.52 -21.90
CA GLU A 13 5.98 17.11 -21.06
C GLU A 13 5.53 18.46 -20.44
N SER A 14 4.56 19.15 -21.03
CA SER A 14 4.00 20.40 -20.53
C SER A 14 2.84 20.23 -19.54
N GLN A 15 2.20 19.07 -19.50
CA GLN A 15 1.18 18.76 -18.50
C GLN A 15 1.88 18.40 -17.18
N GLU A 16 1.95 19.35 -16.25
CA GLU A 16 2.27 19.05 -14.86
C GLU A 16 1.29 17.95 -14.39
N TYR A 17 1.86 16.80 -14.00
CA TYR A 17 1.06 15.71 -13.43
C TYR A 17 0.34 16.23 -12.18
N GLN A 18 -0.97 16.47 -12.29
CA GLN A 18 -1.75 17.15 -11.25
C GLN A 18 -1.68 16.47 -9.88
N TYR A 19 -1.30 15.20 -9.85
CA TYR A 19 -1.12 14.41 -8.62
C TYR A 19 0.34 14.33 -8.16
N GLY A 20 1.28 14.91 -8.93
CA GLY A 20 2.72 14.92 -8.67
C GLY A 20 3.15 16.01 -7.67
N PHE A 21 2.39 16.23 -6.60
CA PHE A 21 2.73 17.17 -5.53
C PHE A 21 3.13 16.44 -4.25
N THR A 22 3.97 17.09 -3.45
CA THR A 22 4.35 16.61 -2.12
C THR A 22 3.48 17.29 -1.07
N THR A 23 2.97 16.52 -0.11
CA THR A 23 2.32 17.06 1.08
C THR A 23 3.41 17.36 2.10
N ASP A 24 3.46 18.56 2.63
CA ASP A 24 4.44 18.98 3.64
C ASP A 24 4.03 18.40 5.01
N ILE A 25 4.49 17.21 5.28
CA ILE A 25 4.25 16.49 6.54
C ILE A 25 5.59 16.01 7.09
N ASP A 26 5.82 16.29 8.36
CA ASP A 26 7.01 15.79 9.06
C ASP A 26 6.99 14.26 9.13
N SER A 27 7.98 13.63 8.51
CA SER A 27 8.07 12.17 8.37
C SER A 27 9.32 11.62 9.02
N GLU A 28 9.20 10.45 9.62
CA GLU A 28 10.32 9.64 10.07
C GLU A 28 10.69 8.66 8.95
N THR A 29 11.93 8.72 8.50
CA THR A 29 12.45 7.85 7.43
C THR A 29 13.64 7.05 7.96
N PHE A 30 13.67 5.75 7.66
CA PHE A 30 14.78 4.89 8.04
C PHE A 30 16.02 5.18 7.17
N PRO A 31 17.23 4.82 7.63
CA PRO A 31 18.43 4.89 6.81
C PRO A 31 18.27 4.11 5.50
N VAL A 32 18.99 4.56 4.47
CA VAL A 32 19.03 3.88 3.17
C VAL A 32 19.73 2.54 3.27
N GLY A 33 19.37 1.64 2.38
CA GLY A 33 19.94 0.30 2.29
C GLY A 33 19.10 -0.77 2.99
N LEU A 34 19.30 -2.01 2.56
CA LEU A 34 18.56 -3.18 3.07
C LEU A 34 19.53 -4.19 3.68
N ASN A 35 19.29 -4.49 4.94
CA ASN A 35 19.98 -5.52 5.71
C ASN A 35 19.04 -6.10 6.78
N GLU A 36 19.51 -7.11 7.52
CA GLU A 36 18.69 -7.74 8.57
C GLU A 36 18.23 -6.78 9.67
N ASP A 37 19.04 -5.78 9.99
CA ASP A 37 18.71 -4.82 11.05
C ASP A 37 17.56 -3.89 10.60
N ILE A 38 17.54 -3.49 9.33
CA ILE A 38 16.41 -2.74 8.75
C ILE A 38 15.14 -3.59 8.75
N VAL A 39 15.21 -4.87 8.38
CA VAL A 39 14.06 -5.79 8.44
C VAL A 39 13.52 -5.91 9.87
N LYS A 40 14.41 -6.10 10.87
CA LYS A 40 14.03 -6.14 12.28
C LYS A 40 13.48 -4.80 12.77
N ALA A 41 14.05 -3.68 12.29
CA ALA A 41 13.59 -2.34 12.66
C ALA A 41 12.17 -2.07 12.15
N ILE A 42 11.82 -2.49 10.91
CA ILE A 42 10.45 -2.41 10.38
C ILE A 42 9.50 -3.18 11.28
N SER A 43 9.80 -4.44 11.57
CA SER A 43 8.97 -5.29 12.43
C SER A 43 8.79 -4.70 13.84
N LYS A 44 9.87 -4.20 14.44
CA LYS A 44 9.83 -3.53 15.74
C LYS A 44 8.98 -2.25 15.71
N LYS A 45 9.14 -1.42 14.66
CA LYS A 45 8.37 -0.17 14.50
C LYS A 45 6.88 -0.44 14.38
N LYS A 46 6.51 -1.55 13.72
CA LYS A 46 5.13 -2.00 13.56
C LYS A 46 4.60 -2.73 14.80
N ASN A 47 5.42 -3.01 15.80
CA ASN A 47 5.09 -3.84 16.98
C ASN A 47 4.55 -5.21 16.56
N GLU A 48 5.21 -5.85 15.60
CA GLU A 48 4.82 -7.16 15.09
C GLU A 48 5.20 -8.27 16.07
N PRO A 49 4.40 -9.36 16.12
CA PRO A 49 4.77 -10.53 16.91
C PRO A 49 5.99 -11.24 16.30
N GLU A 50 6.73 -11.99 17.11
CA GLU A 50 7.98 -12.66 16.75
C GLU A 50 7.87 -13.55 15.51
N TRP A 51 6.73 -14.27 15.35
CA TRP A 51 6.51 -15.11 14.16
C TRP A 51 6.55 -14.31 12.84
N MET A 52 6.10 -13.04 12.87
CA MET A 52 6.11 -12.18 11.69
C MET A 52 7.53 -11.66 11.41
N THR A 53 8.28 -11.30 12.46
CA THR A 53 9.69 -10.95 12.34
C THR A 53 10.49 -12.09 11.70
N GLN A 54 10.30 -13.30 12.18
CA GLN A 54 10.94 -14.49 11.62
C GLN A 54 10.54 -14.74 10.16
N TRP A 55 9.27 -14.60 9.84
CA TRP A 55 8.75 -14.73 8.48
C TRP A 55 9.41 -13.74 7.50
N ARG A 56 9.63 -12.50 7.93
CA ARG A 56 10.33 -11.45 7.16
C ARG A 56 11.81 -11.80 6.96
N LEU A 57 12.49 -12.23 8.00
CA LEU A 57 13.91 -12.60 7.94
C LEU A 57 14.16 -13.78 7.01
N GLU A 58 13.27 -14.77 7.01
CA GLU A 58 13.35 -15.90 6.07
C GLU A 58 13.10 -15.45 4.62
N ALA A 59 12.19 -14.48 4.41
CA ALA A 59 11.98 -13.90 3.09
C ALA A 59 13.21 -13.10 2.62
N TYR A 60 13.82 -12.32 3.50
CA TYR A 60 15.05 -11.57 3.23
C TYR A 60 16.21 -12.49 2.89
N SER A 61 16.41 -13.56 3.67
CA SER A 61 17.42 -14.59 3.35
C SER A 61 17.21 -15.18 1.96
N SER A 62 15.96 -15.55 1.64
CA SER A 62 15.64 -16.08 0.31
C SER A 62 15.91 -15.08 -0.81
N TRP A 63 15.59 -13.81 -0.59
CA TRP A 63 15.84 -12.74 -1.56
C TRP A 63 17.33 -12.55 -1.85
N LYS A 64 18.20 -12.63 -0.85
CA LYS A 64 19.66 -12.53 -1.05
C LYS A 64 20.22 -13.61 -1.96
N ASP A 65 19.60 -14.79 -1.97
CA ASP A 65 20.02 -15.94 -2.76
C ASP A 65 19.42 -15.92 -4.17
N MET A 66 18.54 -14.97 -4.49
CA MET A 66 17.88 -14.85 -5.80
C MET A 66 18.58 -13.83 -6.69
N GLU A 67 18.53 -14.08 -7.99
CA GLU A 67 18.92 -13.11 -9.00
C GLU A 67 17.72 -12.29 -9.48
N GLU A 68 17.94 -10.99 -9.71
CA GLU A 68 16.92 -10.14 -10.30
C GLU A 68 16.59 -10.62 -11.72
N PRO A 69 15.30 -10.79 -12.06
CA PRO A 69 14.90 -11.28 -13.37
C PRO A 69 15.39 -10.37 -14.49
N ASN A 70 15.80 -11.00 -15.61
CA ASN A 70 16.33 -10.32 -16.79
C ASN A 70 15.58 -10.65 -18.09
N TRP A 71 14.50 -11.43 -18.01
CA TRP A 71 13.71 -11.91 -19.15
C TRP A 71 12.72 -10.88 -19.73
N HIS A 72 12.51 -9.78 -19.02
CA HIS A 72 11.56 -8.73 -19.43
C HIS A 72 12.06 -7.98 -20.69
N ASN A 73 11.11 -7.59 -21.54
CA ASN A 73 11.39 -6.91 -22.81
C ASN A 73 11.47 -5.38 -22.66
N VAL A 74 11.40 -4.87 -21.44
CA VAL A 74 11.45 -3.45 -21.12
C VAL A 74 12.88 -3.06 -20.74
N LYS A 75 13.40 -2.00 -21.36
CA LYS A 75 14.70 -1.42 -21.00
C LYS A 75 14.49 -0.36 -19.93
N TYR A 76 15.00 -0.60 -18.74
CA TYR A 76 14.99 0.37 -17.64
C TYR A 76 16.34 0.34 -16.89
N LYS A 77 16.64 1.46 -16.20
CA LYS A 77 17.77 1.47 -15.28
C LYS A 77 17.39 0.66 -14.05
N LYS A 78 18.15 -0.39 -13.76
CA LYS A 78 17.92 -1.20 -12.57
C LYS A 78 17.94 -0.35 -11.30
N PRO A 79 16.96 -0.53 -10.39
CA PRO A 79 16.97 0.13 -9.11
C PRO A 79 18.21 -0.29 -8.30
N ASP A 80 18.81 0.66 -7.61
CA ASP A 80 19.81 0.35 -6.59
C ASP A 80 19.07 0.14 -5.26
N PHE A 81 18.88 -1.11 -4.88
CA PHE A 81 18.19 -1.48 -3.65
C PHE A 81 18.95 -1.08 -2.38
N GLN A 82 20.19 -0.62 -2.49
CA GLN A 82 20.97 -0.09 -1.37
C GLN A 82 20.92 1.44 -1.29
N ALA A 83 20.33 2.12 -2.28
CA ALA A 83 20.23 3.57 -2.33
C ALA A 83 18.85 4.11 -1.93
N ILE A 84 17.91 3.25 -1.54
CA ILE A 84 16.56 3.63 -1.09
C ILE A 84 16.33 3.32 0.40
N SER A 85 15.42 4.06 1.03
CA SER A 85 14.89 3.74 2.35
C SER A 85 13.70 2.80 2.22
N TYR A 86 13.54 1.88 3.15
CA TYR A 86 12.47 0.86 3.15
C TYR A 86 11.33 1.16 4.11
N PHE A 87 11.39 2.29 4.79
CA PHE A 87 10.31 2.74 5.67
C PHE A 87 10.30 4.25 5.77
N SER A 88 9.13 4.84 5.55
CA SER A 88 8.84 6.23 5.86
C SER A 88 7.42 6.31 6.41
N ALA A 89 7.23 7.09 7.45
CA ALA A 89 5.91 7.28 8.04
C ALA A 89 5.75 8.73 8.53
N PRO A 90 4.54 9.32 8.40
CA PRO A 90 4.23 10.57 9.08
C PRO A 90 4.47 10.44 10.58
N LYS A 91 5.04 11.45 11.22
CA LYS A 91 5.23 11.48 12.69
C LYS A 91 3.93 11.63 13.47
N THR A 92 2.82 11.82 12.77
CA THR A 92 1.49 11.97 13.35
C THR A 92 0.95 10.64 13.88
N ASN A 93 0.15 10.70 14.93
CA ASN A 93 -0.53 9.52 15.50
C ASN A 93 -1.60 8.98 14.54
N LYS A 94 -1.94 7.69 14.69
CA LYS A 94 -3.13 7.10 14.04
C LYS A 94 -4.38 7.86 14.48
N TYR A 95 -5.15 8.30 13.53
CA TYR A 95 -6.43 8.95 13.78
C TYR A 95 -7.53 7.91 13.96
N LYS A 96 -8.38 8.08 14.96
CA LYS A 96 -9.51 7.18 15.22
C LYS A 96 -10.70 7.46 14.31
N SER A 97 -10.78 8.68 13.80
CA SER A 97 -11.81 9.11 12.85
C SER A 97 -11.23 10.08 11.82
N LEU A 98 -11.91 10.23 10.70
CA LEU A 98 -11.54 11.21 9.67
C LEU A 98 -11.63 12.67 10.16
N ASP A 99 -12.37 12.94 11.23
CA ASP A 99 -12.50 14.28 11.80
C ASP A 99 -11.27 14.70 12.61
N GLU A 100 -10.43 13.76 13.00
CA GLU A 100 -9.17 13.98 13.73
C GLU A 100 -7.97 14.10 12.79
N VAL A 101 -8.16 13.83 11.47
CA VAL A 101 -7.06 13.81 10.48
C VAL A 101 -6.51 15.23 10.30
N ASP A 102 -5.17 15.31 10.19
CA ASP A 102 -4.45 16.55 9.93
C ASP A 102 -5.07 17.30 8.74
N PRO A 103 -5.38 18.60 8.88
CA PRO A 103 -5.95 19.41 7.80
C PRO A 103 -5.14 19.41 6.50
N GLU A 104 -3.82 19.28 6.55
CA GLU A 104 -2.96 19.18 5.36
C GLU A 104 -3.15 17.84 4.63
N LEU A 105 -3.39 16.75 5.38
CA LEU A 105 -3.80 15.47 4.80
C LEU A 105 -5.16 15.56 4.13
N ILE A 106 -6.12 16.20 4.77
CA ILE A 106 -7.47 16.42 4.19
C ILE A 106 -7.39 17.23 2.90
N LYS A 107 -6.59 18.30 2.88
CA LYS A 107 -6.34 19.08 1.65
C LYS A 107 -5.71 18.23 0.55
N THR A 108 -4.78 17.37 0.93
CA THR A 108 -4.13 16.43 0.00
C THR A 108 -5.16 15.50 -0.63
N PHE A 109 -6.03 14.88 0.15
CA PHE A 109 -7.07 14.00 -0.36
C PHE A 109 -8.06 14.73 -1.25
N ASN A 110 -8.51 15.93 -0.86
CA ASN A 110 -9.39 16.76 -1.69
C ASN A 110 -8.73 17.12 -3.02
N LYS A 111 -7.44 17.47 -3.02
CA LYS A 111 -6.66 17.77 -4.22
C LYS A 111 -6.52 16.54 -5.14
N LEU A 112 -6.51 15.34 -4.58
CA LEU A 112 -6.49 14.08 -5.31
C LEU A 112 -7.88 13.66 -5.83
N GLY A 113 -8.92 14.46 -5.58
CA GLY A 113 -10.29 14.13 -5.94
C GLY A 113 -10.93 13.08 -5.02
N ILE A 114 -10.28 12.79 -3.88
CA ILE A 114 -10.81 11.91 -2.85
C ILE A 114 -11.54 12.79 -1.85
N SER A 115 -12.78 13.12 -2.14
CA SER A 115 -13.63 13.87 -1.21
C SER A 115 -14.00 12.98 -0.03
N ILE A 116 -13.27 13.14 1.07
CA ILE A 116 -13.56 12.44 2.34
C ILE A 116 -14.98 12.76 2.82
N GLU A 117 -15.44 14.00 2.60
CA GLU A 117 -16.80 14.41 2.97
C GLU A 117 -17.87 13.83 2.05
N GLU A 118 -17.59 13.70 0.75
CA GLU A 118 -18.50 13.02 -0.19
C GLU A 118 -18.56 11.52 0.09
N GLN A 119 -17.46 10.90 0.44
CA GLN A 119 -17.44 9.49 0.84
C GLN A 119 -18.17 9.25 2.16
N LYS A 120 -18.15 10.20 3.10
CA LYS A 120 -19.04 10.19 4.28
C LYS A 120 -20.52 10.29 3.89
N LYS A 121 -20.85 11.02 2.83
CA LYS A 121 -22.23 11.26 2.36
C LYS A 121 -22.72 10.22 1.35
N LEU A 122 -21.84 9.67 0.53
CA LEU A 122 -22.14 8.53 -0.34
C LEU A 122 -22.15 7.27 0.53
N ALA A 123 -23.23 7.09 1.28
CA ALA A 123 -23.48 5.93 2.11
C ALA A 123 -23.27 4.65 1.30
N GLY A 124 -22.15 3.96 1.51
CA GLY A 124 -21.94 2.67 0.87
C GLY A 124 -20.51 2.31 0.47
N VAL A 125 -19.50 3.11 0.82
CA VAL A 125 -18.08 2.76 0.57
C VAL A 125 -17.29 2.84 1.86
N ALA A 126 -16.64 1.75 2.25
CA ALA A 126 -15.67 1.74 3.34
C ALA A 126 -14.27 1.98 2.76
N VAL A 127 -13.53 2.91 3.35
CA VAL A 127 -12.22 3.34 2.86
C VAL A 127 -11.15 3.11 3.91
N ASP A 128 -10.02 2.53 3.48
CA ASP A 128 -8.76 2.51 4.20
C ASP A 128 -7.75 3.42 3.48
N ILE A 129 -7.06 4.28 4.21
CA ILE A 129 -6.12 5.24 3.67
C ILE A 129 -4.73 4.94 4.18
N VAL A 130 -3.82 4.62 3.27
CA VAL A 130 -2.41 4.36 3.56
C VAL A 130 -1.56 5.50 3.01
N MET A 131 -0.74 6.10 3.87
CA MET A 131 0.23 7.12 3.51
C MET A 131 1.63 6.64 3.83
N ASP A 132 2.47 6.59 2.79
CA ASP A 132 3.80 5.98 2.85
C ASP A 132 3.73 4.56 3.47
N SER A 133 4.31 4.35 4.63
CA SER A 133 4.41 3.03 5.26
C SER A 133 3.36 2.73 6.33
N VAL A 134 2.31 3.54 6.47
CA VAL A 134 1.30 3.36 7.55
C VAL A 134 -0.12 3.66 7.09
N SER A 135 -1.08 2.86 7.58
CA SER A 135 -2.50 3.19 7.50
C SER A 135 -2.81 4.32 8.48
N VAL A 136 -3.44 5.38 7.98
CA VAL A 136 -3.77 6.57 8.76
C VAL A 136 -5.23 6.61 9.21
N ALA A 137 -6.15 6.02 8.44
CA ALA A 137 -7.57 5.98 8.80
C ALA A 137 -8.30 4.83 8.09
N THR A 138 -9.23 4.17 8.78
CA THR A 138 -10.17 3.19 8.21
C THR A 138 -11.59 3.52 8.64
N THR A 139 -12.54 3.51 7.70
CA THR A 139 -13.95 3.88 7.95
C THR A 139 -14.87 2.65 8.06
N PHE A 140 -16.06 2.81 8.63
CA PHE A 140 -17.14 1.80 8.71
C PHE A 140 -16.78 0.46 9.36
N ARG A 141 -15.73 0.40 10.17
CA ARG A 141 -15.27 -0.84 10.81
C ARG A 141 -16.34 -1.53 11.65
N GLU A 142 -17.07 -0.75 12.45
CA GLU A 142 -18.13 -1.28 13.35
C GLU A 142 -19.29 -1.88 12.54
N THR A 143 -19.75 -1.15 11.51
CA THR A 143 -20.83 -1.62 10.62
C THR A 143 -20.47 -2.92 9.88
N LEU A 144 -19.21 -3.05 9.47
CA LEU A 144 -18.71 -4.27 8.84
C LEU A 144 -18.59 -5.42 9.85
N ALA A 145 -18.10 -5.09 11.05
CA ALA A 145 -17.92 -6.07 12.13
C ALA A 145 -19.23 -6.70 12.59
N GLU A 146 -20.38 -5.99 12.55
CA GLU A 146 -21.71 -6.54 12.82
C GLU A 146 -22.07 -7.74 11.91
N LYS A 147 -21.47 -7.79 10.71
CA LYS A 147 -21.62 -8.91 9.76
C LYS A 147 -20.46 -9.92 9.81
N GLY A 148 -19.55 -9.75 10.78
CA GLY A 148 -18.35 -10.55 10.90
C GLY A 148 -17.28 -10.24 9.82
N ILE A 149 -17.44 -9.15 9.08
CA ILE A 149 -16.49 -8.71 8.07
C ILE A 149 -15.34 -7.96 8.76
N ILE A 150 -14.11 -8.31 8.43
CA ILE A 150 -12.92 -7.61 8.89
C ILE A 150 -12.38 -6.76 7.73
N PHE A 151 -12.23 -5.47 7.96
CA PHE A 151 -11.55 -4.56 7.05
C PHE A 151 -10.66 -3.61 7.86
N CYS A 152 -9.36 -3.77 7.73
CA CYS A 152 -8.37 -3.01 8.47
C CYS A 152 -7.02 -3.05 7.76
N SER A 153 -6.01 -2.36 8.29
CA SER A 153 -4.65 -2.50 7.78
C SER A 153 -4.10 -3.91 8.04
N ILE A 154 -3.21 -4.40 7.17
CA ILE A 154 -2.51 -5.67 7.37
C ILE A 154 -1.68 -5.67 8.66
N SER A 155 -1.10 -4.52 9.02
CA SER A 155 -0.35 -4.32 10.27
C SER A 155 -1.21 -4.54 11.52
N GLU A 156 -2.47 -4.17 11.44
CA GLU A 156 -3.46 -4.40 12.49
C GLU A 156 -3.89 -5.85 12.52
N ALA A 157 -4.20 -6.43 11.36
CA ALA A 157 -4.60 -7.83 11.24
C ALA A 157 -3.55 -8.81 11.76
N ILE A 158 -2.26 -8.54 11.54
CA ILE A 158 -1.14 -9.34 12.06
C ILE A 158 -1.18 -9.46 13.59
N LYS A 159 -1.65 -8.42 14.29
CA LYS A 159 -1.74 -8.36 15.76
C LYS A 159 -3.06 -8.89 16.30
N ASP A 160 -4.16 -8.45 15.70
CA ASP A 160 -5.50 -8.67 16.22
C ASP A 160 -6.11 -9.99 15.72
N TYR A 161 -5.68 -10.46 14.52
CA TYR A 161 -6.18 -11.70 13.89
C TYR A 161 -5.04 -12.63 13.44
N PRO A 162 -4.03 -12.92 14.30
CA PRO A 162 -2.80 -13.61 13.91
C PRO A 162 -3.04 -14.99 13.29
N GLU A 163 -4.03 -15.74 13.79
CA GLU A 163 -4.30 -17.09 13.28
C GLU A 163 -4.89 -17.05 11.86
N LEU A 164 -5.71 -16.05 11.57
CA LEU A 164 -6.29 -15.87 10.25
C LEU A 164 -5.20 -15.41 9.26
N VAL A 165 -4.35 -14.47 9.66
CA VAL A 165 -3.23 -14.02 8.83
C VAL A 165 -2.24 -15.15 8.57
N LYS A 166 -1.82 -15.91 9.58
CA LYS A 166 -0.91 -17.07 9.41
C LYS A 166 -1.46 -18.12 8.44
N LYS A 167 -2.78 -18.32 8.46
CA LYS A 167 -3.46 -19.29 7.60
C LYS A 167 -3.34 -18.93 6.12
N TYR A 168 -3.34 -17.63 5.78
CA TYR A 168 -3.48 -17.19 4.39
C TYR A 168 -2.28 -16.43 3.83
N ILE A 169 -1.50 -15.75 4.67
CA ILE A 169 -0.35 -14.97 4.19
C ILE A 169 0.67 -15.86 3.46
N GLY A 170 1.05 -15.47 2.27
CA GLY A 170 2.00 -16.23 1.45
C GLY A 170 1.47 -17.56 0.90
N LYS A 171 0.14 -17.80 0.90
CA LYS A 171 -0.46 -19.01 0.32
C LYS A 171 -0.70 -18.89 -1.17
N VAL A 172 -1.15 -17.74 -1.64
CA VAL A 172 -1.39 -17.50 -3.08
C VAL A 172 -0.06 -17.11 -3.74
N ILE A 173 0.64 -16.13 -3.18
CA ILE A 173 1.97 -15.74 -3.61
C ILE A 173 2.95 -16.09 -2.49
N PRO A 174 3.66 -17.21 -2.59
CA PRO A 174 4.64 -17.61 -1.59
C PRO A 174 5.77 -16.59 -1.46
N ARG A 175 6.33 -16.46 -0.26
CA ARG A 175 7.46 -15.54 -0.02
C ARG A 175 8.73 -15.87 -0.83
N LYS A 176 8.77 -17.03 -1.48
CA LYS A 176 9.87 -17.49 -2.35
C LYS A 176 9.45 -17.61 -3.82
N ASP A 177 8.32 -17.05 -4.20
CA ASP A 177 7.78 -17.17 -5.54
C ASP A 177 8.74 -16.60 -6.60
N ASN A 178 9.18 -15.37 -6.37
CA ASN A 178 10.14 -14.68 -7.22
C ASN A 178 10.90 -13.61 -6.45
N TYR A 179 11.88 -12.99 -7.10
CA TYR A 179 12.75 -11.95 -6.52
C TYR A 179 11.97 -10.82 -5.85
N TYR A 180 10.98 -10.25 -6.55
CA TYR A 180 10.19 -9.12 -6.02
C TYR A 180 9.18 -9.54 -4.97
N ALA A 181 8.62 -10.73 -5.06
CA ALA A 181 7.76 -11.29 -4.02
C ALA A 181 8.53 -11.56 -2.72
N ALA A 182 9.77 -12.02 -2.82
CA ALA A 182 10.66 -12.22 -1.68
C ALA A 182 11.03 -10.88 -1.04
N LEU A 183 11.42 -9.88 -1.85
CA LEU A 183 11.71 -8.53 -1.38
C LEU A 183 10.50 -7.91 -0.69
N ASN A 184 9.34 -7.90 -1.34
CA ASN A 184 8.09 -7.41 -0.75
C ASN A 184 7.80 -8.11 0.58
N SER A 185 7.93 -9.43 0.64
CA SER A 185 7.70 -10.21 1.85
C SER A 185 8.61 -9.79 3.01
N ALA A 186 9.87 -9.44 2.72
CA ALA A 186 10.80 -8.99 3.73
C ALA A 186 10.48 -7.60 4.28
N VAL A 187 10.02 -6.67 3.43
CA VAL A 187 9.99 -5.25 3.75
C VAL A 187 8.61 -4.57 3.65
N PHE A 188 7.53 -5.28 3.29
CA PHE A 188 6.23 -4.62 3.20
C PHE A 188 5.91 -3.90 4.51
N SER A 189 5.42 -2.68 4.38
CA SER A 189 5.20 -1.79 5.52
C SER A 189 3.74 -1.74 5.93
N ASP A 190 2.82 -1.72 4.98
CA ASP A 190 1.38 -1.83 5.23
C ASP A 190 0.66 -2.41 4.01
N GLY A 191 -0.65 -2.31 4.00
CA GLY A 191 -1.57 -2.80 3.01
C GLY A 191 -2.91 -3.07 3.65
N SER A 192 -3.86 -3.57 2.90
CA SER A 192 -5.19 -3.87 3.41
C SER A 192 -5.38 -5.34 3.77
N PHE A 193 -6.13 -5.57 4.82
CA PHE A 193 -6.65 -6.86 5.18
C PHE A 193 -8.17 -6.86 5.11
N CYS A 194 -8.72 -7.77 4.31
CA CYS A 194 -10.14 -7.94 4.13
C CYS A 194 -10.53 -9.41 4.31
N TYR A 195 -11.45 -9.69 5.22
CA TYR A 195 -12.04 -11.02 5.38
C TYR A 195 -13.56 -10.95 5.33
N ILE A 196 -14.14 -11.71 4.42
CA ILE A 196 -15.59 -11.85 4.27
C ILE A 196 -15.97 -13.27 4.64
N PRO A 197 -16.77 -13.48 5.71
CA PRO A 197 -17.18 -14.81 6.14
C PRO A 197 -18.02 -15.55 5.10
N LYS A 198 -18.07 -16.87 5.23
CA LYS A 198 -18.86 -17.76 4.39
C LYS A 198 -20.32 -17.30 4.24
N GLY A 199 -20.78 -17.18 3.00
CA GLY A 199 -22.15 -16.81 2.65
C GLY A 199 -22.52 -15.36 2.91
N VAL A 200 -21.59 -14.52 3.37
CA VAL A 200 -21.84 -13.11 3.66
C VAL A 200 -21.64 -12.28 2.40
N LYS A 201 -22.63 -11.43 2.09
CA LYS A 201 -22.50 -10.40 1.08
C LYS A 201 -22.10 -9.08 1.75
N CYS A 202 -20.93 -8.53 1.36
CA CYS A 202 -20.50 -7.24 1.87
C CYS A 202 -21.52 -6.16 1.51
N PRO A 203 -22.00 -5.36 2.48
CA PRO A 203 -23.10 -4.43 2.27
C PRO A 203 -22.67 -3.18 1.49
N MET A 204 -21.37 -2.97 1.34
CA MET A 204 -20.78 -1.78 0.70
C MET A 204 -19.53 -2.15 -0.08
N GLU A 205 -19.11 -1.28 -0.97
CA GLU A 205 -17.81 -1.38 -1.62
C GLU A 205 -16.70 -1.07 -0.62
N LEU A 206 -15.61 -1.82 -0.68
CA LEU A 206 -14.40 -1.56 0.08
C LEU A 206 -13.38 -0.88 -0.84
N SER A 207 -12.73 0.14 -0.35
CA SER A 207 -11.71 0.85 -1.12
C SER A 207 -10.48 1.12 -0.27
N THR A 208 -9.30 0.91 -0.84
CA THR A 208 -8.04 1.34 -0.25
C THR A 208 -7.36 2.35 -1.16
N TYR A 209 -6.85 3.39 -0.55
CA TYR A 209 -6.10 4.42 -1.22
C TYR A 209 -4.68 4.51 -0.67
N PHE A 210 -3.70 4.33 -1.55
CA PHE A 210 -2.28 4.43 -1.23
C PHE A 210 -1.71 5.74 -1.76
N ARG A 211 -1.04 6.49 -0.89
CA ARG A 211 -0.30 7.70 -1.26
C ARG A 211 1.16 7.54 -0.90
N ILE A 212 2.03 7.60 -1.90
CA ILE A 212 3.47 7.67 -1.72
C ILE A 212 3.89 9.13 -1.81
N ASN A 213 4.31 9.69 -0.68
CA ASN A 213 4.62 11.10 -0.53
C ASN A 213 6.12 11.38 -0.47
N GLN A 214 6.88 10.52 0.21
CA GLN A 214 8.30 10.72 0.46
C GLN A 214 9.15 10.27 -0.73
N ALA A 215 9.98 11.16 -1.27
CA ALA A 215 10.95 10.84 -2.30
C ALA A 215 12.10 9.96 -1.77
N GLY A 216 12.66 9.09 -2.62
CA GLY A 216 13.79 8.21 -2.26
C GLY A 216 13.44 7.07 -1.32
N THR A 217 12.14 6.80 -1.11
CA THR A 217 11.65 5.66 -0.35
C THR A 217 11.05 4.62 -1.28
N GLY A 218 11.29 3.34 -0.98
CA GLY A 218 10.58 2.22 -1.57
C GLY A 218 9.29 1.98 -0.80
N GLN A 219 8.17 1.98 -1.50
CA GLN A 219 6.88 1.62 -0.95
C GLN A 219 6.59 0.16 -1.28
N PHE A 220 6.34 -0.63 -0.24
CA PHE A 220 6.06 -2.06 -0.37
C PHE A 220 4.78 -2.38 0.37
N GLU A 221 3.77 -2.72 -0.38
CA GLU A 221 2.42 -2.97 0.11
C GLU A 221 2.08 -4.44 -0.02
N ARG A 222 1.28 -4.94 0.91
CA ARG A 222 0.76 -6.30 0.88
C ARG A 222 -0.71 -6.31 1.28
N THR A 223 -1.56 -6.37 0.30
CA THR A 223 -3.00 -6.54 0.47
C THR A 223 -3.36 -8.02 0.52
N LEU A 224 -4.21 -8.41 1.47
CA LEU A 224 -4.74 -9.76 1.63
C LEU A 224 -6.27 -9.73 1.69
N VAL A 225 -6.90 -10.16 0.62
CA VAL A 225 -8.36 -10.29 0.53
C VAL A 225 -8.76 -11.77 0.61
N ILE A 226 -9.60 -12.09 1.56
CA ILE A 226 -10.11 -13.44 1.82
C ILE A 226 -11.64 -13.41 1.67
N ALA A 227 -12.14 -13.93 0.57
CA ALA A 227 -13.56 -14.15 0.35
C ALA A 227 -13.87 -15.63 0.57
N ASP A 228 -14.53 -15.95 1.68
CA ASP A 228 -14.87 -17.33 2.01
C ASP A 228 -16.00 -17.85 1.11
N GLU A 229 -16.27 -19.14 1.16
CA GLU A 229 -17.21 -19.83 0.28
C GLU A 229 -18.59 -19.15 0.21
N GLY A 230 -19.06 -18.79 -1.00
CA GLY A 230 -20.36 -18.15 -1.20
C GLY A 230 -20.45 -16.70 -0.72
N SER A 231 -19.33 -16.09 -0.34
CA SER A 231 -19.28 -14.66 0.01
C SER A 231 -19.20 -13.76 -1.22
N TYR A 232 -19.44 -12.47 -1.03
CA TYR A 232 -19.33 -11.46 -2.08
C TYR A 232 -18.73 -10.17 -1.53
N VAL A 233 -17.78 -9.61 -2.28
CA VAL A 233 -17.17 -8.30 -1.98
C VAL A 233 -16.78 -7.60 -3.28
N SER A 234 -16.94 -6.26 -3.32
CA SER A 234 -16.33 -5.37 -4.30
C SER A 234 -15.18 -4.62 -3.62
N TYR A 235 -13.99 -4.69 -4.18
CA TYR A 235 -12.80 -4.06 -3.62
C TYR A 235 -12.10 -3.23 -4.71
N LEU A 236 -11.88 -1.95 -4.40
CA LEU A 236 -11.17 -1.00 -5.25
C LEU A 236 -9.86 -0.61 -4.58
N GLU A 237 -8.77 -0.70 -5.31
CA GLU A 237 -7.46 -0.21 -4.89
C GLU A 237 -6.99 0.91 -5.80
N ALA A 238 -6.65 2.04 -5.22
CA ALA A 238 -6.14 3.20 -5.93
C ALA A 238 -4.81 3.66 -5.35
N VAL A 239 -3.87 4.00 -6.23
CA VAL A 239 -2.50 4.39 -5.85
C VAL A 239 -2.14 5.71 -6.51
N SER A 240 -1.53 6.63 -5.77
CA SER A 240 -0.94 7.85 -6.32
C SER A 240 0.48 8.08 -5.79
N TYR A 241 1.32 8.67 -6.64
CA TYR A 241 2.74 8.89 -6.39
C TYR A 241 3.11 10.35 -6.67
N THR A 242 4.06 10.90 -5.90
CA THR A 242 4.58 12.26 -6.11
C THR A 242 5.45 12.40 -7.36
N HIS A 243 6.13 11.34 -7.79
CA HIS A 243 7.18 11.39 -8.82
C HIS A 243 6.99 10.37 -9.96
N LEU A 244 5.80 9.86 -10.19
CA LEU A 244 5.56 8.94 -11.29
C LEU A 244 5.34 9.72 -12.59
N THR A 245 6.42 9.95 -13.35
CA THR A 245 6.32 10.14 -14.78
C THR A 245 6.32 8.76 -15.45
N LEU A 246 5.20 8.08 -15.44
CA LEU A 246 4.99 6.98 -16.37
C LEU A 246 4.66 7.59 -17.73
N PRO A 247 5.48 7.38 -18.77
CA PRO A 247 5.02 7.58 -20.13
C PRO A 247 3.95 6.50 -20.37
N THR A 248 2.71 6.84 -20.09
CA THR A 248 1.57 6.03 -20.49
C THR A 248 1.45 6.10 -22.00
N LYS A 249 2.22 5.31 -22.72
CA LYS A 249 1.87 4.94 -24.09
C LYS A 249 0.63 4.07 -23.98
N ARG A 250 -0.53 4.70 -24.15
CA ARG A 250 -1.75 3.99 -24.44
C ARG A 250 -1.57 3.40 -25.86
N ILE A 251 -1.22 2.13 -25.93
CA ILE A 251 -1.32 1.37 -27.18
C ILE A 251 -2.80 1.02 -27.30
N VAL A 252 -3.46 1.64 -28.26
CA VAL A 252 -4.80 1.25 -28.74
C VAL A 252 -4.61 0.15 -29.75
#